data_8a67015a78676ad8ea36482e53c7a396
#
_entry.id   8a67015a78676ad8ea36482e53c7a396
#
_cell.length_a   1.000
_cell.length_b   1.000
_cell.length_c   1.000
_cell.angle_alpha   90.00
_cell.angle_beta   90.00
_cell.angle_gamma   90.00
#
_symmetry.space_group_name_H-M   'P 1'
#
loop_
_entity.id
_entity.type
_entity.pdbx_description
1 polymer ?
#
loop_
_entity_poly.entity_id
_entity_poly.type
_entity_poly.pdbx_seq_one_letter_code
_entity_poly.pdbx_strand_id
1 'polypeptide(L)'
;MQQTAHKVVVIGHRNPDTDSICSAIAYAELKNKTSDLVCEARRAGKMNQETEFVLKKFGVTPPRMCTDVNPKIRDVDYRQVPGISGSTSLRKAWEIMRDQKIDTLPVTSEDNELQGVITVKDIATANMDLFDTSILAKSRTSYRNILETLGATMVVGSEDAECTTGHIRIGTATPEMLESSMEKGDIVILTNRYESQLCAIEKEASLIIICNGAKVGRTIQHIAAETGVAIMSAPCDTYAAAKLISQCAPISYYMTRDNIIKFTLVSPVADVTRVMAKVRHRYFPILDADGKYCGMISRRNIINLRKRRIILVDHNEATQAVEGFDQAEILEIIDHHRIGSLETSGPVYFRNQPVGCTATIVTQMYDENGVTIPQKTAGLLLAAILSDTLVFRSPTCTPIDVNAANRLAKIAGVDINEFANEMFEAGEKLDGKTAEEVFLQDFKVFMCGDIRFGVAQGSYMTRKNLTAAEALLKPYLEEARNKQNVEDIYMLLTDVPKEESVVICNGRYAAEVLSDGFDTQPAADASWTLPGVVSRKKQFIPALMTAYQEL
;
A
#
# COMPACT_ATOMS: atom_id res chain seq x y z
N MET A 1 -4.29 -23.76 1.44
CA MET A 1 -3.92 -22.33 1.49
C MET A 1 -4.22 -21.83 2.89
N GLN A 2 -3.21 -21.54 3.70
CA GLN A 2 -3.40 -20.91 5.01
C GLN A 2 -3.98 -19.51 4.76
N GLN A 3 -5.24 -19.32 5.14
CA GLN A 3 -5.80 -17.98 5.30
C GLN A 3 -4.92 -17.27 6.34
N THR A 4 -4.09 -16.34 5.90
CA THR A 4 -3.44 -15.40 6.80
C THR A 4 -4.57 -14.67 7.53
N ALA A 5 -4.76 -14.98 8.81
CA ALA A 5 -5.71 -14.28 9.65
C ALA A 5 -5.42 -12.79 9.51
N HIS A 6 -6.38 -12.01 8.97
CA HIS A 6 -6.20 -10.59 8.76
C HIS A 6 -6.00 -9.93 10.13
N LYS A 7 -4.77 -9.46 10.36
CA LYS A 7 -4.40 -8.79 11.60
C LYS A 7 -5.25 -7.53 11.78
N VAL A 8 -5.74 -7.33 12.99
CA VAL A 8 -6.39 -6.08 13.41
C VAL A 8 -5.31 -5.08 13.81
N VAL A 9 -5.35 -3.89 13.25
CA VAL A 9 -4.40 -2.82 13.56
C VAL A 9 -4.93 -2.01 14.73
N VAL A 10 -4.19 -1.96 15.84
CA VAL A 10 -4.46 -1.05 16.97
C VAL A 10 -3.57 0.17 16.81
N ILE A 11 -4.17 1.35 16.68
CA ILE A 11 -3.45 2.55 16.26
C ILE A 11 -3.97 3.80 16.95
N GLY A 12 -3.05 4.65 17.41
CA GLY A 12 -3.34 5.97 17.94
C GLY A 12 -3.36 7.06 16.87
N HIS A 13 -3.38 8.32 17.29
CA HIS A 13 -3.49 9.48 16.39
C HIS A 13 -2.23 9.75 15.55
N ARG A 14 -2.35 10.62 14.51
CA ARG A 14 -1.29 10.90 13.50
C ARG A 14 -0.01 11.49 14.07
N ASN A 15 -0.12 12.32 15.13
CA ASN A 15 1.04 12.89 15.82
C ASN A 15 1.20 12.18 17.17
N PRO A 16 1.64 10.92 17.18
CA PRO A 16 1.55 10.07 18.34
C PRO A 16 2.45 10.58 19.46
N ASP A 17 1.86 10.75 20.63
CA ASP A 17 2.53 10.98 21.90
C ASP A 17 2.74 9.69 22.69
N THR A 18 3.09 9.81 23.95
CA THR A 18 3.38 8.65 24.80
C THR A 18 2.12 7.85 25.10
N ASP A 19 0.94 8.49 25.31
CA ASP A 19 -0.31 7.77 25.53
C ASP A 19 -0.73 7.01 24.27
N SER A 20 -0.77 7.67 23.14
CA SER A 20 -1.13 7.10 21.85
C SER A 20 -0.37 5.82 21.51
N ILE A 21 0.95 5.79 21.76
CA ILE A 21 1.80 4.62 21.48
C ILE A 21 1.66 3.54 22.55
N CYS A 22 1.75 3.93 23.83
CA CYS A 22 1.73 2.97 24.94
C CYS A 22 0.37 2.30 25.09
N SER A 23 -0.72 3.05 24.93
CA SER A 23 -2.09 2.52 24.95
C SER A 23 -2.34 1.58 23.78
N ALA A 24 -1.84 1.89 22.57
CA ALA A 24 -1.95 0.98 21.43
C ALA A 24 -1.24 -0.36 21.67
N ILE A 25 -0.04 -0.34 22.24
CA ILE A 25 0.72 -1.57 22.57
C ILE A 25 0.00 -2.39 23.64
N ALA A 26 -0.39 -1.73 24.75
CA ALA A 26 -1.05 -2.41 25.86
C ALA A 26 -2.41 -2.98 25.48
N TYR A 27 -3.19 -2.23 24.68
CA TYR A 27 -4.49 -2.69 24.24
C TYR A 27 -4.40 -3.83 23.23
N ALA A 28 -3.45 -3.78 22.30
CA ALA A 28 -3.19 -4.90 21.40
C ALA A 28 -2.81 -6.18 22.16
N GLU A 29 -2.00 -6.06 23.22
CA GLU A 29 -1.65 -7.19 24.09
C GLU A 29 -2.89 -7.75 24.81
N LEU A 30 -3.73 -6.89 25.39
CA LEU A 30 -4.97 -7.28 26.05
C LEU A 30 -5.89 -8.05 25.09
N LYS A 31 -6.14 -7.49 23.90
CA LYS A 31 -7.01 -8.13 22.89
C LYS A 31 -6.49 -9.50 22.43
N ASN A 32 -5.20 -9.65 22.28
CA ASN A 32 -4.58 -10.95 21.95
C ASN A 32 -4.76 -12.00 23.05
N LYS A 33 -5.01 -11.60 24.31
CA LYS A 33 -5.25 -12.50 25.45
C LYS A 33 -6.74 -12.79 25.67
N THR A 34 -7.63 -11.90 25.22
CA THR A 34 -9.07 -11.93 25.57
C THR A 34 -9.98 -12.23 24.39
N SER A 35 -9.44 -12.33 23.17
CA SER A 35 -10.21 -12.60 21.95
C SER A 35 -9.43 -13.45 20.95
N ASP A 36 -10.14 -14.02 19.96
CA ASP A 36 -9.54 -14.76 18.85
C ASP A 36 -8.92 -13.84 17.76
N LEU A 37 -8.91 -12.54 18.00
CA LEU A 37 -8.32 -11.56 17.09
C LEU A 37 -6.80 -11.57 17.19
N VAL A 38 -6.11 -11.47 16.06
CA VAL A 38 -4.68 -11.20 16.03
C VAL A 38 -4.48 -9.70 15.91
N CYS A 39 -4.24 -9.02 17.04
CA CYS A 39 -4.06 -7.58 17.12
C CYS A 39 -2.57 -7.20 17.06
N GLU A 40 -2.24 -6.18 16.28
CA GLU A 40 -0.89 -5.64 16.16
C GLU A 40 -0.91 -4.13 16.36
N ALA A 41 -0.12 -3.65 17.34
CA ALA A 41 0.06 -2.22 17.55
C ALA A 41 0.85 -1.60 16.38
N ARG A 42 0.37 -0.45 15.90
CA ARG A 42 1.00 0.36 14.86
C ARG A 42 1.05 1.82 15.31
N ARG A 43 1.90 2.63 14.68
CA ARG A 43 1.96 4.07 14.89
C ARG A 43 1.64 4.82 13.61
N ALA A 44 0.85 5.87 13.71
CA ALA A 44 0.43 6.67 12.56
C ALA A 44 1.45 7.74 12.15
N GLY A 45 2.45 8.01 13.01
CA GLY A 45 3.46 9.03 12.77
C GLY A 45 4.81 8.74 13.42
N LYS A 46 5.69 9.74 13.43
CA LYS A 46 7.01 9.69 14.08
C LYS A 46 6.82 9.80 15.60
N MET A 47 7.51 8.96 16.35
CA MET A 47 7.52 9.03 17.82
C MET A 47 8.34 10.23 18.30
N ASN A 48 7.99 10.76 19.47
CA ASN A 48 8.79 11.75 20.20
C ASN A 48 9.89 11.05 21.02
N GLN A 49 10.85 11.83 21.51
CA GLN A 49 11.99 11.32 22.28
C GLN A 49 11.58 10.71 23.62
N GLU A 50 10.54 11.24 24.26
CA GLU A 50 9.95 10.71 25.49
C GLU A 50 9.46 9.28 25.30
N THR A 51 8.65 9.04 24.27
CA THR A 51 8.15 7.69 23.93
C THR A 51 9.30 6.74 23.59
N GLU A 52 10.31 7.20 22.82
CA GLU A 52 11.48 6.38 22.50
C GLU A 52 12.26 5.95 23.75
N PHE A 53 12.43 6.88 24.71
CA PHE A 53 13.03 6.57 26.01
C PHE A 53 12.24 5.52 26.77
N VAL A 54 10.92 5.68 26.88
CA VAL A 54 10.02 4.77 27.59
C VAL A 54 10.10 3.36 27.00
N LEU A 55 9.98 3.23 25.69
CA LEU A 55 10.06 1.93 25.02
C LEU A 55 11.43 1.26 25.25
N LYS A 56 12.51 2.03 25.19
CA LYS A 56 13.87 1.54 25.45
C LYS A 56 14.04 1.08 26.89
N LYS A 57 13.58 1.88 27.87
CA LYS A 57 13.68 1.55 29.31
C LYS A 57 13.01 0.23 29.66
N PHE A 58 11.83 -0.03 29.10
CA PHE A 58 11.11 -1.28 29.36
C PHE A 58 11.41 -2.39 28.35
N GLY A 59 12.34 -2.19 27.41
CA GLY A 59 12.75 -3.19 26.44
C GLY A 59 11.60 -3.65 25.54
N VAL A 60 10.80 -2.70 25.04
CA VAL A 60 9.69 -2.92 24.13
C VAL A 60 10.07 -2.42 22.73
N THR A 61 9.82 -3.28 21.72
CA THR A 61 10.10 -2.91 20.34
C THR A 61 9.11 -1.85 19.83
N PRO A 62 9.59 -0.75 19.23
CA PRO A 62 8.72 0.27 18.64
C PRO A 62 7.73 -0.29 17.65
N PRO A 63 6.45 0.13 17.69
CA PRO A 63 5.47 -0.28 16.69
C PRO A 63 5.88 0.17 15.29
N ARG A 64 5.65 -0.68 14.29
CA ARG A 64 5.91 -0.32 12.89
C ARG A 64 5.01 0.82 12.45
N MET A 65 5.55 1.70 11.62
CA MET A 65 4.79 2.81 11.05
C MET A 65 3.67 2.30 10.12
N CYS A 66 2.51 2.92 10.20
CA CYS A 66 1.36 2.70 9.34
C CYS A 66 0.64 4.05 9.14
N THR A 67 1.04 4.78 8.12
CA THR A 67 0.47 6.10 7.81
C THR A 67 -0.80 6.01 6.97
N ASP A 68 -1.11 4.82 6.43
CA ASP A 68 -2.20 4.59 5.51
C ASP A 68 -2.79 3.19 5.72
N VAL A 69 -4.09 3.12 5.96
CA VAL A 69 -4.87 1.87 6.08
C VAL A 69 -5.79 1.62 4.89
N ASN A 70 -5.70 2.43 3.82
CA ASN A 70 -6.45 2.18 2.59
C ASN A 70 -6.20 0.76 2.08
N PRO A 71 -7.24 0.05 1.65
CA PRO A 71 -7.07 -1.25 1.03
C PRO A 71 -6.21 -1.17 -0.23
N LYS A 72 -5.27 -2.11 -0.37
CA LYS A 72 -4.37 -2.23 -1.53
C LYS A 72 -4.66 -3.52 -2.28
N ILE A 73 -4.19 -3.61 -3.50
CA ILE A 73 -4.42 -4.81 -4.33
C ILE A 73 -3.93 -6.10 -3.65
N ARG A 74 -2.87 -6.04 -2.85
CA ARG A 74 -2.40 -7.20 -2.06
C ARG A 74 -3.42 -7.70 -1.01
N ASP A 75 -4.40 -6.85 -0.64
CA ASP A 75 -5.45 -7.17 0.33
C ASP A 75 -6.70 -7.75 -0.37
N VAL A 76 -6.70 -7.80 -1.73
CA VAL A 76 -7.77 -8.33 -2.58
C VAL A 76 -7.46 -9.78 -2.96
N ASP A 77 -8.47 -10.63 -2.95
CA ASP A 77 -8.36 -11.99 -3.49
C ASP A 77 -8.39 -11.94 -5.03
N TYR A 78 -7.21 -11.81 -5.65
CA TYR A 78 -7.06 -11.77 -7.09
C TYR A 78 -6.74 -13.15 -7.68
N ARG A 79 -7.00 -13.34 -8.97
CA ARG A 79 -6.85 -14.62 -9.64
C ARG A 79 -5.39 -14.86 -10.02
N GLN A 80 -4.83 -15.96 -9.56
CA GLN A 80 -3.50 -16.42 -9.96
C GLN A 80 -3.64 -17.19 -11.29
N VAL A 81 -3.44 -16.51 -12.42
CA VAL A 81 -3.40 -17.09 -13.76
C VAL A 81 -1.94 -17.17 -14.16
N PRO A 82 -1.40 -18.36 -14.48
CA PRO A 82 -0.01 -18.47 -14.95
C PRO A 82 0.20 -17.67 -16.24
N GLY A 83 1.35 -17.01 -16.35
CA GLY A 83 1.78 -16.43 -17.62
C GLY A 83 2.10 -17.52 -18.63
N ILE A 84 1.86 -17.23 -19.91
CA ILE A 84 2.20 -18.14 -21.01
C ILE A 84 3.25 -17.51 -21.91
N SER A 85 4.07 -18.34 -22.56
CA SER A 85 5.08 -17.88 -23.51
C SER A 85 4.44 -17.26 -24.75
N GLY A 86 5.04 -16.19 -25.27
CA GLY A 86 4.65 -15.58 -26.54
C GLY A 86 4.78 -16.50 -27.74
N SER A 87 5.60 -17.56 -27.67
CA SER A 87 5.73 -18.60 -28.70
C SER A 87 4.56 -19.58 -28.77
N THR A 88 3.67 -19.60 -27.76
CA THR A 88 2.48 -20.47 -27.72
C THR A 88 1.58 -20.21 -28.92
N SER A 89 1.05 -21.27 -29.54
CA SER A 89 0.14 -21.15 -30.70
C SER A 89 -1.22 -20.56 -30.29
N LEU A 90 -1.90 -19.86 -31.20
CA LEU A 90 -3.27 -19.37 -30.99
C LEU A 90 -4.22 -20.52 -30.57
N ARG A 91 -4.06 -21.71 -31.18
CA ARG A 91 -4.85 -22.90 -30.81
C ARG A 91 -4.67 -23.28 -29.36
N LYS A 92 -3.43 -23.38 -28.90
CA LYS A 92 -3.12 -23.74 -27.51
C LYS A 92 -3.59 -22.67 -26.50
N ALA A 93 -3.41 -21.40 -26.85
CA ALA A 93 -3.94 -20.29 -26.03
C ALA A 93 -5.47 -20.36 -25.90
N TRP A 94 -6.19 -20.63 -26.99
CA TRP A 94 -7.64 -20.83 -26.95
C TRP A 94 -8.03 -22.01 -26.04
N GLU A 95 -7.35 -23.16 -26.13
CA GLU A 95 -7.59 -24.30 -25.27
C GLU A 95 -7.41 -23.96 -23.78
N ILE A 96 -6.35 -23.26 -23.45
CA ILE A 96 -6.09 -22.77 -22.06
C ILE A 96 -7.24 -21.84 -21.61
N MET A 97 -7.65 -20.87 -22.45
CA MET A 97 -8.75 -19.96 -22.11
C MET A 97 -10.06 -20.71 -21.86
N ARG A 98 -10.40 -21.67 -22.73
CA ARG A 98 -11.61 -22.48 -22.62
C ARG A 98 -11.61 -23.34 -21.37
N ASP A 99 -10.50 -24.04 -21.09
CA ASP A 99 -10.41 -25.01 -19.99
C ASP A 99 -10.37 -24.31 -18.64
N GLN A 100 -9.69 -23.15 -18.56
CA GLN A 100 -9.63 -22.32 -17.35
C GLN A 100 -10.81 -21.35 -17.22
N LYS A 101 -11.70 -21.27 -18.20
CA LYS A 101 -12.84 -20.33 -18.25
C LYS A 101 -12.42 -18.88 -18.04
N ILE A 102 -11.40 -18.45 -18.77
CA ILE A 102 -10.88 -17.09 -18.80
C ILE A 102 -10.88 -16.56 -20.22
N ASP A 103 -11.01 -15.25 -20.38
CA ASP A 103 -11.08 -14.58 -21.68
C ASP A 103 -9.85 -13.69 -21.96
N THR A 104 -8.88 -13.72 -21.08
CA THR A 104 -7.63 -12.95 -21.20
C THR A 104 -6.49 -13.74 -20.57
N LEU A 105 -5.40 -13.93 -21.31
CA LEU A 105 -4.16 -14.55 -20.82
C LEU A 105 -3.03 -13.53 -20.78
N PRO A 106 -2.26 -13.49 -19.70
CA PRO A 106 -1.01 -12.75 -19.65
C PRO A 106 0.07 -13.50 -20.44
N VAL A 107 0.86 -12.76 -21.18
CA VAL A 107 2.02 -13.28 -21.91
C VAL A 107 3.26 -12.80 -21.17
N THR A 108 4.13 -13.74 -20.75
CA THR A 108 5.31 -13.43 -19.97
C THR A 108 6.58 -14.01 -20.58
N SER A 109 7.73 -13.44 -20.23
CA SER A 109 9.03 -14.06 -20.47
C SER A 109 9.29 -15.22 -19.51
N GLU A 110 10.40 -15.93 -19.69
CA GLU A 110 10.89 -16.96 -18.75
C GLU A 110 11.14 -16.40 -17.36
N ASP A 111 11.59 -15.13 -17.27
CA ASP A 111 11.79 -14.40 -16.02
C ASP A 111 10.50 -13.82 -15.41
N ASN A 112 9.33 -14.23 -15.93
CA ASN A 112 8.00 -13.79 -15.50
C ASN A 112 7.75 -12.28 -15.67
N GLU A 113 8.39 -11.63 -16.65
CA GLU A 113 8.10 -10.26 -17.04
C GLU A 113 6.91 -10.19 -17.98
N LEU A 114 5.99 -9.27 -17.70
CA LEU A 114 4.81 -9.09 -18.55
C LEU A 114 5.20 -8.50 -19.90
N GLN A 115 5.04 -9.28 -20.97
CA GLN A 115 5.31 -8.88 -22.36
C GLN A 115 4.07 -8.41 -23.09
N GLY A 116 2.90 -8.91 -22.70
CA GLY A 116 1.65 -8.61 -23.38
C GLY A 116 0.45 -9.27 -22.73
N VAL A 117 -0.70 -9.04 -23.32
CA VAL A 117 -1.93 -9.75 -23.00
C VAL A 117 -2.60 -10.18 -24.32
N ILE A 118 -3.21 -11.37 -24.31
CA ILE A 118 -4.03 -11.83 -25.42
C ILE A 118 -5.44 -12.13 -24.94
N THR A 119 -6.44 -11.73 -25.71
CA THR A 119 -7.85 -11.89 -25.39
C THR A 119 -8.56 -12.81 -26.37
N VAL A 120 -9.74 -13.31 -25.99
CA VAL A 120 -10.63 -14.04 -26.91
C VAL A 120 -10.95 -13.23 -28.17
N LYS A 121 -11.05 -11.89 -28.04
CA LYS A 121 -11.28 -11.00 -29.19
C LYS A 121 -10.11 -11.04 -30.17
N ASP A 122 -8.87 -11.07 -29.68
CA ASP A 122 -7.69 -11.13 -30.55
C ASP A 122 -7.66 -12.46 -31.32
N ILE A 123 -7.95 -13.57 -30.63
CA ILE A 123 -8.07 -14.90 -31.25
C ILE A 123 -9.21 -14.93 -32.29
N ALA A 124 -10.36 -14.34 -31.97
CA ALA A 124 -11.48 -14.26 -32.88
C ALA A 124 -11.13 -13.43 -34.14
N THR A 125 -10.47 -12.29 -33.98
CA THR A 125 -10.00 -11.46 -35.09
C THR A 125 -9.01 -12.22 -35.95
N ALA A 126 -8.01 -12.88 -35.34
CA ALA A 126 -7.05 -13.71 -36.07
C ALA A 126 -7.71 -14.85 -36.91
N ASN A 127 -8.79 -15.45 -36.36
CA ASN A 127 -9.53 -16.48 -37.07
C ASN A 127 -10.44 -15.94 -38.20
N MET A 128 -10.81 -14.66 -38.19
CA MET A 128 -11.63 -14.03 -39.25
C MET A 128 -10.77 -13.49 -40.39
N ASP A 129 -9.49 -13.21 -40.17
CA ASP A 129 -8.53 -12.74 -41.18
C ASP A 129 -7.95 -13.92 -42.00
N LEU A 130 -8.83 -14.82 -42.48
CA LEU A 130 -8.46 -16.07 -43.16
C LEU A 130 -7.80 -15.88 -44.54
N PHE A 131 -7.76 -14.66 -45.06
CA PHE A 131 -7.24 -14.41 -46.42
C PHE A 131 -5.72 -14.17 -46.47
N ASP A 132 -5.06 -14.00 -45.33
CA ASP A 132 -3.61 -13.84 -45.30
C ASP A 132 -2.89 -15.20 -45.30
N THR A 133 -2.65 -15.72 -46.51
CA THR A 133 -1.93 -16.98 -46.69
C THR A 133 -0.46 -16.90 -46.26
N SER A 134 0.11 -15.71 -46.05
CA SER A 134 1.50 -15.50 -45.59
C SER A 134 1.64 -15.42 -44.07
N ILE A 135 0.56 -15.65 -43.34
CA ILE A 135 0.54 -15.42 -41.85
C ILE A 135 1.60 -16.21 -41.10
N LEU A 136 1.90 -17.47 -41.52
CA LEU A 136 2.90 -18.29 -40.84
C LEU A 136 4.32 -17.71 -41.00
N ALA A 137 4.62 -17.19 -42.18
CA ALA A 137 5.90 -16.52 -42.46
C ALA A 137 6.00 -15.18 -41.71
N LYS A 138 4.96 -14.33 -41.78
CA LYS A 138 4.92 -13.02 -41.06
C LYS A 138 5.05 -13.16 -39.56
N SER A 139 4.44 -14.19 -38.99
CA SER A 139 4.46 -14.45 -37.55
C SER A 139 5.68 -15.28 -37.11
N ARG A 140 6.52 -15.73 -38.06
CA ARG A 140 7.66 -16.62 -37.81
C ARG A 140 7.25 -17.86 -37.01
N THR A 141 6.18 -18.52 -37.50
CA THR A 141 5.62 -19.68 -36.81
C THR A 141 6.61 -20.84 -36.77
N SER A 142 6.86 -21.37 -35.56
CA SER A 142 7.72 -22.54 -35.39
C SER A 142 7.07 -23.82 -35.95
N TYR A 143 7.88 -24.73 -36.47
CA TYR A 143 7.39 -26.03 -36.91
C TYR A 143 6.80 -26.84 -35.74
N ARG A 144 7.28 -26.65 -34.55
CA ARG A 144 6.74 -27.23 -33.31
C ARG A 144 5.25 -26.85 -33.10
N ASN A 145 4.90 -25.58 -33.31
CA ASN A 145 3.50 -25.13 -33.22
C ASN A 145 2.61 -25.81 -34.27
N ILE A 146 3.15 -26.06 -35.47
CA ILE A 146 2.42 -26.76 -36.53
C ILE A 146 2.22 -28.22 -36.14
N LEU A 147 3.27 -28.90 -35.69
CA LEU A 147 3.20 -30.29 -35.21
C LEU A 147 2.17 -30.45 -34.11
N GLU A 148 2.23 -29.60 -33.08
CA GLU A 148 1.31 -29.65 -31.92
C GLU A 148 -0.16 -29.39 -32.36
N THR A 149 -0.37 -28.35 -33.18
CA THR A 149 -1.73 -27.93 -33.56
C THR A 149 -2.41 -28.93 -34.48
N LEU A 150 -1.67 -29.53 -35.44
CA LEU A 150 -2.21 -30.52 -36.38
C LEU A 150 -2.13 -31.95 -35.84
N GLY A 151 -1.50 -32.18 -34.67
CA GLY A 151 -1.18 -33.53 -34.20
C GLY A 151 -0.25 -34.29 -35.16
N ALA A 152 0.60 -33.55 -35.88
CA ALA A 152 1.46 -34.07 -36.93
C ALA A 152 2.79 -34.59 -36.35
N THR A 153 3.48 -35.39 -37.15
CA THR A 153 4.82 -35.89 -36.86
C THR A 153 5.81 -35.42 -37.93
N MET A 154 7.03 -35.08 -37.52
CA MET A 154 8.11 -34.71 -38.43
C MET A 154 8.60 -35.97 -39.17
N VAL A 155 8.67 -35.90 -40.51
CA VAL A 155 9.17 -36.97 -41.37
C VAL A 155 10.56 -36.62 -41.91
N VAL A 156 10.76 -35.37 -42.36
CA VAL A 156 12.05 -34.80 -42.80
C VAL A 156 12.16 -33.40 -42.30
N GLY A 157 13.34 -33.01 -41.79
CA GLY A 157 13.61 -31.67 -41.30
C GLY A 157 13.77 -31.60 -39.78
N SER A 158 13.79 -30.38 -39.23
CA SER A 158 13.92 -30.10 -37.79
C SER A 158 12.66 -29.47 -37.22
N GLU A 159 12.24 -29.90 -36.04
CA GLU A 159 11.12 -29.30 -35.29
C GLU A 159 11.41 -27.88 -34.82
N ASP A 160 12.70 -27.51 -34.70
CA ASP A 160 13.14 -26.21 -34.25
C ASP A 160 13.22 -25.16 -35.38
N ALA A 161 12.85 -25.53 -36.61
CA ALA A 161 12.75 -24.60 -37.73
C ALA A 161 11.53 -23.68 -37.62
N GLU A 162 11.56 -22.59 -38.37
CA GLU A 162 10.49 -21.58 -38.43
C GLU A 162 10.07 -21.31 -39.88
N CYS A 163 8.82 -20.94 -40.07
CA CYS A 163 8.33 -20.40 -41.32
C CYS A 163 8.84 -18.96 -41.49
N THR A 164 9.69 -18.71 -42.47
CA THR A 164 10.28 -17.39 -42.72
C THR A 164 9.82 -16.74 -44.01
N THR A 165 9.35 -17.53 -44.96
CA THR A 165 8.90 -17.09 -46.31
C THR A 165 7.72 -17.93 -46.78
N GLY A 166 7.10 -17.51 -47.86
CA GLY A 166 6.09 -18.27 -48.62
C GLY A 166 4.66 -18.11 -48.12
N HIS A 167 3.77 -18.71 -48.88
CA HIS A 167 2.33 -18.70 -48.68
C HIS A 167 1.82 -20.10 -48.39
N ILE A 168 0.71 -20.22 -47.69
CA ILE A 168 0.01 -21.48 -47.51
C ILE A 168 -0.72 -21.83 -48.82
N ARG A 169 -0.46 -23.01 -49.39
CA ARG A 169 -1.10 -23.56 -50.59
C ARG A 169 -1.75 -24.88 -50.28
N ILE A 170 -2.87 -25.14 -50.93
CA ILE A 170 -3.54 -26.45 -50.89
C ILE A 170 -3.39 -27.10 -52.26
N GLY A 171 -2.62 -28.17 -52.34
CA GLY A 171 -2.32 -28.86 -53.60
C GLY A 171 -3.40 -29.86 -53.99
N THR A 172 -4.60 -29.38 -54.29
CA THR A 172 -5.72 -30.18 -54.81
C THR A 172 -5.78 -30.23 -56.34
N ALA A 173 -5.05 -29.34 -57.00
CA ALA A 173 -4.97 -29.26 -58.46
C ALA A 173 -4.07 -30.33 -59.05
N THR A 174 -3.99 -30.38 -60.39
CA THR A 174 -3.01 -31.22 -61.08
C THR A 174 -1.60 -30.75 -60.85
N PRO A 175 -0.54 -31.56 -60.94
CA PRO A 175 0.85 -31.14 -60.75
C PRO A 175 1.23 -29.90 -61.57
N GLU A 176 0.77 -29.83 -62.87
CA GLU A 176 1.07 -28.69 -63.75
C GLU A 176 0.42 -27.39 -63.27
N MET A 177 -0.79 -27.45 -62.76
CA MET A 177 -1.45 -26.26 -62.15
C MET A 177 -0.83 -25.89 -60.81
N LEU A 178 -0.42 -26.86 -60.00
CA LEU A 178 0.28 -26.65 -58.76
C LEU A 178 1.63 -25.97 -59.04
N GLU A 179 2.39 -26.48 -60.01
CA GLU A 179 3.65 -25.94 -60.44
C GLU A 179 3.57 -24.47 -60.85
N SER A 180 2.55 -24.10 -61.61
CA SER A 180 2.35 -22.74 -62.09
C SER A 180 1.94 -21.75 -61.00
N SER A 181 1.35 -22.23 -59.90
CA SER A 181 0.86 -21.40 -58.79
C SER A 181 1.80 -21.30 -57.57
N MET A 182 2.81 -22.18 -57.53
CA MET A 182 3.76 -22.23 -56.41
C MET A 182 4.94 -21.28 -56.59
N GLU A 183 5.39 -20.73 -55.43
CA GLU A 183 6.60 -19.96 -55.32
C GLU A 183 7.56 -20.64 -54.33
N LYS A 184 8.86 -20.31 -54.46
CA LYS A 184 9.90 -20.79 -53.55
C LYS A 184 9.56 -20.39 -52.11
N GLY A 185 9.68 -21.35 -51.19
CA GLY A 185 9.40 -21.12 -49.76
C GLY A 185 7.94 -21.34 -49.38
N ASP A 186 7.02 -21.66 -50.30
CA ASP A 186 5.64 -21.93 -49.98
C ASP A 186 5.47 -23.12 -49.02
N ILE A 187 4.39 -23.09 -48.22
CA ILE A 187 3.97 -24.16 -47.33
C ILE A 187 2.80 -24.90 -48.00
N VAL A 188 2.98 -26.18 -48.33
CA VAL A 188 2.02 -26.89 -49.17
C VAL A 188 1.34 -28.00 -48.40
N ILE A 189 0.01 -27.97 -48.36
CA ILE A 189 -0.84 -29.03 -47.79
C ILE A 189 -1.21 -30.00 -48.90
N LEU A 190 -0.78 -31.24 -48.79
CA LEU A 190 -0.93 -32.28 -49.80
C LEU A 190 -1.57 -33.56 -49.21
N THR A 191 -1.85 -34.49 -50.09
CA THR A 191 -2.20 -35.87 -49.78
C THR A 191 -1.13 -36.83 -50.31
N ASN A 192 -1.46 -38.08 -50.60
CA ASN A 192 -0.54 -39.15 -51.00
C ASN A 192 -0.14 -39.16 -52.49
N ARG A 193 -0.43 -38.10 -53.25
CA ARG A 193 -0.04 -38.04 -54.68
C ARG A 193 1.47 -37.79 -54.81
N TYR A 194 2.19 -38.77 -55.32
CA TYR A 194 3.64 -38.73 -55.49
C TYR A 194 4.10 -37.55 -56.35
N GLU A 195 3.41 -37.33 -57.50
CA GLU A 195 3.74 -36.29 -58.48
C GLU A 195 3.61 -34.87 -57.84
N SER A 196 2.59 -34.65 -56.99
CA SER A 196 2.39 -33.38 -56.31
C SER A 196 3.45 -33.14 -55.23
N GLN A 197 3.90 -34.21 -54.56
CA GLN A 197 4.98 -34.14 -53.57
C GLN A 197 6.33 -33.80 -54.24
N LEU A 198 6.62 -34.43 -55.36
CA LEU A 198 7.82 -34.16 -56.13
C LEU A 198 7.82 -32.74 -56.69
N CYS A 199 6.71 -32.29 -57.27
CA CYS A 199 6.54 -30.93 -57.77
C CYS A 199 6.80 -29.88 -56.64
N ALA A 200 6.28 -30.11 -55.44
CA ALA A 200 6.50 -29.21 -54.32
C ALA A 200 7.96 -29.14 -53.86
N ILE A 201 8.69 -30.26 -53.95
CA ILE A 201 10.13 -30.29 -53.65
C ILE A 201 10.94 -29.56 -54.75
N GLU A 202 10.63 -29.80 -56.05
CA GLU A 202 11.27 -29.14 -57.19
C GLU A 202 11.04 -27.62 -57.18
N LYS A 203 9.90 -27.15 -56.68
CA LYS A 203 9.61 -25.71 -56.46
C LYS A 203 10.18 -25.14 -55.17
N GLU A 204 10.99 -25.88 -54.49
CA GLU A 204 11.68 -25.45 -53.25
C GLU A 204 10.67 -24.98 -52.19
N ALA A 205 9.61 -25.77 -51.95
CA ALA A 205 8.72 -25.49 -50.80
C ALA A 205 9.50 -25.47 -49.49
N SER A 206 9.14 -24.63 -48.53
CA SER A 206 9.75 -24.65 -47.22
C SER A 206 9.24 -25.80 -46.35
N LEU A 207 7.97 -26.14 -46.50
CA LEU A 207 7.32 -27.21 -45.76
C LEU A 207 6.22 -27.89 -46.58
N ILE A 208 6.19 -29.21 -46.55
CA ILE A 208 5.11 -30.04 -47.10
C ILE A 208 4.38 -30.74 -45.95
N ILE A 209 3.06 -30.54 -45.85
CA ILE A 209 2.20 -31.18 -44.87
C ILE A 209 1.39 -32.27 -45.57
N ILE A 210 1.67 -33.53 -45.26
CA ILE A 210 0.97 -34.69 -45.83
C ILE A 210 -0.19 -35.08 -44.92
N CYS A 211 -1.43 -34.94 -45.41
CA CYS A 211 -2.65 -35.21 -44.66
C CYS A 211 -3.08 -36.70 -44.68
N ASN A 212 -4.12 -37.02 -43.85
CA ASN A 212 -4.73 -38.36 -43.71
C ASN A 212 -3.76 -39.41 -43.14
N GLY A 213 -2.70 -39.03 -42.45
CA GLY A 213 -1.69 -39.96 -41.96
C GLY A 213 -0.99 -40.77 -43.07
N ALA A 214 -1.03 -40.26 -44.31
CA ALA A 214 -0.46 -40.97 -45.44
C ALA A 214 1.06 -41.12 -45.30
N LYS A 215 1.57 -42.31 -45.68
CA LYS A 215 3.00 -42.60 -45.62
C LYS A 215 3.72 -41.87 -46.75
N VAL A 216 4.83 -41.22 -46.42
CA VAL A 216 5.74 -40.59 -47.37
C VAL A 216 6.71 -41.65 -47.91
N GLY A 217 6.83 -41.78 -49.26
CA GLY A 217 7.72 -42.73 -49.88
C GLY A 217 9.20 -42.45 -49.58
N ARG A 218 10.02 -43.48 -49.44
CA ARG A 218 11.48 -43.31 -49.13
C ARG A 218 12.21 -42.39 -50.12
N THR A 219 11.86 -42.49 -51.42
CA THR A 219 12.47 -41.64 -52.47
C THR A 219 12.14 -40.16 -52.23
N ILE A 220 10.90 -39.84 -51.88
CA ILE A 220 10.47 -38.46 -51.54
C ILE A 220 11.19 -37.96 -50.30
N GLN A 221 11.31 -38.80 -49.26
CA GLN A 221 12.07 -38.43 -48.07
C GLN A 221 13.55 -38.13 -48.37
N HIS A 222 14.16 -38.93 -49.22
CA HIS A 222 15.56 -38.74 -49.62
C HIS A 222 15.77 -37.43 -50.38
N ILE A 223 14.96 -37.20 -51.41
CA ILE A 223 15.06 -35.98 -52.24
C ILE A 223 14.76 -34.73 -51.37
N ALA A 224 13.74 -34.78 -50.50
CA ALA A 224 13.42 -33.69 -49.61
C ALA A 224 14.58 -33.36 -48.61
N ALA A 225 15.23 -34.40 -48.09
CA ALA A 225 16.40 -34.22 -47.21
C ALA A 225 17.62 -33.60 -47.95
N GLU A 226 17.85 -34.00 -49.20
CA GLU A 226 18.93 -33.43 -50.04
C GLU A 226 18.66 -31.97 -50.44
N THR A 227 17.37 -31.62 -50.69
CA THR A 227 16.99 -30.27 -51.10
C THR A 227 16.65 -29.34 -49.93
N GLY A 228 16.64 -29.86 -48.70
CA GLY A 228 16.33 -29.07 -47.49
C GLY A 228 14.85 -28.77 -47.30
N VAL A 229 13.94 -29.47 -48.02
CA VAL A 229 12.50 -29.32 -47.87
C VAL A 229 12.01 -30.12 -46.67
N ALA A 230 11.31 -29.48 -45.75
CA ALA A 230 10.74 -30.17 -44.60
C ALA A 230 9.43 -30.90 -44.97
N ILE A 231 9.19 -32.07 -44.36
CA ILE A 231 7.96 -32.84 -44.52
C ILE A 231 7.39 -33.23 -43.16
N MET A 232 6.10 -32.94 -42.96
CA MET A 232 5.31 -33.39 -41.83
C MET A 232 4.17 -34.30 -42.28
N SER A 233 3.81 -35.29 -41.46
CA SER A 233 2.62 -36.12 -41.67
C SER A 233 1.58 -35.79 -40.61
N ALA A 234 0.40 -35.31 -41.03
CA ALA A 234 -0.71 -34.95 -40.20
C ALA A 234 -1.84 -36.03 -40.30
N PRO A 235 -2.41 -36.48 -39.18
CA PRO A 235 -3.49 -37.48 -39.19
C PRO A 235 -4.81 -36.92 -39.72
N CYS A 236 -5.03 -35.61 -39.64
CA CYS A 236 -6.24 -34.94 -40.10
C CYS A 236 -6.34 -34.89 -41.65
N ASP A 237 -7.53 -34.67 -42.16
CA ASP A 237 -7.75 -34.44 -43.57
C ASP A 237 -7.33 -33.02 -44.02
N THR A 238 -7.33 -32.79 -45.33
CA THR A 238 -6.93 -31.50 -45.92
C THR A 238 -7.80 -30.33 -45.46
N TYR A 239 -9.11 -30.58 -45.25
CA TYR A 239 -10.01 -29.53 -44.77
C TYR A 239 -9.68 -29.11 -43.32
N ALA A 240 -9.50 -30.09 -42.45
CA ALA A 240 -9.13 -29.82 -41.07
C ALA A 240 -7.74 -29.14 -40.97
N ALA A 241 -6.75 -29.62 -41.75
CA ALA A 241 -5.45 -29.00 -41.85
C ALA A 241 -5.53 -27.52 -42.29
N ALA A 242 -6.31 -27.25 -43.36
CA ALA A 242 -6.53 -25.90 -43.87
C ALA A 242 -7.22 -24.96 -42.84
N LYS A 243 -8.10 -25.50 -42.02
CA LYS A 243 -8.78 -24.75 -40.95
C LYS A 243 -7.88 -24.47 -39.74
N LEU A 244 -6.99 -25.38 -39.44
CA LEU A 244 -6.15 -25.29 -38.24
C LEU A 244 -4.82 -24.58 -38.49
N ILE A 245 -4.34 -24.55 -39.73
CA ILE A 245 -2.98 -24.10 -40.06
C ILE A 245 -2.71 -22.65 -39.63
N SER A 246 -3.65 -21.74 -39.79
CA SER A 246 -3.52 -20.35 -39.36
C SER A 246 -3.49 -20.20 -37.81
N GLN A 247 -4.06 -21.19 -37.11
CA GLN A 247 -4.07 -21.22 -35.63
C GLN A 247 -2.74 -21.69 -35.03
N CYS A 248 -1.78 -22.11 -35.88
CA CYS A 248 -0.41 -22.44 -35.48
C CYS A 248 0.42 -21.20 -35.14
N ALA A 249 0.01 -20.03 -35.64
CA ALA A 249 0.73 -18.78 -35.42
C ALA A 249 0.91 -18.47 -33.92
N PRO A 250 2.10 -17.97 -33.50
CA PRO A 250 2.37 -17.65 -32.11
C PRO A 250 1.54 -16.45 -31.65
N ILE A 251 1.11 -16.48 -30.39
CA ILE A 251 0.30 -15.40 -29.81
C ILE A 251 1.07 -14.08 -29.74
N SER A 252 2.38 -14.11 -29.71
CA SER A 252 3.22 -12.90 -29.73
C SER A 252 2.97 -12.01 -30.94
N TYR A 253 2.45 -12.53 -32.04
CA TYR A 253 2.10 -11.75 -33.21
C TYR A 253 0.79 -10.94 -33.01
N TYR A 254 -0.15 -11.46 -32.24
CA TYR A 254 -1.49 -10.89 -32.06
C TYR A 254 -1.72 -10.22 -30.72
N MET A 255 -0.85 -10.48 -29.73
CA MET A 255 -1.04 -9.93 -28.40
C MET A 255 -0.94 -8.40 -28.38
N THR A 256 -1.69 -7.79 -27.51
CA THR A 256 -1.53 -6.36 -27.18
C THR A 256 -0.28 -6.17 -26.33
N ARG A 257 0.65 -5.33 -26.81
CA ARG A 257 1.93 -5.02 -26.13
C ARG A 257 1.94 -3.63 -25.51
N ASP A 258 1.33 -2.67 -26.21
CA ASP A 258 1.38 -1.26 -25.83
C ASP A 258 0.16 -0.87 -25.01
N ASN A 259 0.35 0.14 -24.14
CA ASN A 259 -0.71 0.73 -23.33
C ASN A 259 -1.49 -0.27 -22.44
N ILE A 260 -0.84 -1.34 -22.00
CA ILE A 260 -1.44 -2.31 -21.09
C ILE A 260 -1.69 -1.63 -19.75
N ILE A 261 -2.96 -1.54 -19.36
CA ILE A 261 -3.34 -1.09 -18.03
C ILE A 261 -3.02 -2.20 -17.03
N LYS A 262 -2.07 -1.94 -16.17
CA LYS A 262 -1.56 -2.87 -15.15
C LYS A 262 -1.50 -2.17 -13.79
N PHE A 263 -1.57 -2.92 -12.71
CA PHE A 263 -1.51 -2.43 -11.35
C PHE A 263 -0.41 -3.12 -10.56
N THR A 264 -0.04 -2.56 -9.43
CA THR A 264 0.92 -3.18 -8.51
C THR A 264 0.22 -3.65 -7.25
N LEU A 265 0.84 -4.57 -6.50
CA LEU A 265 0.31 -5.05 -5.23
C LEU A 265 0.09 -3.93 -4.20
N VAL A 266 0.79 -2.80 -4.33
CA VAL A 266 0.66 -1.63 -3.45
C VAL A 266 -0.31 -0.56 -3.96
N SER A 267 -0.89 -0.72 -5.15
CA SER A 267 -1.86 0.22 -5.72
C SER A 267 -3.10 0.30 -4.82
N PRO A 268 -3.59 1.52 -4.45
CA PRO A 268 -4.82 1.70 -3.70
C PRO A 268 -6.03 1.19 -4.49
N VAL A 269 -6.91 0.44 -3.84
CA VAL A 269 -8.11 -0.13 -4.48
C VAL A 269 -9.02 0.96 -5.05
N ALA A 270 -9.13 2.11 -4.39
CA ALA A 270 -9.92 3.24 -4.87
C ALA A 270 -9.45 3.75 -6.24
N ASP A 271 -8.13 3.88 -6.45
CA ASP A 271 -7.55 4.32 -7.72
C ASP A 271 -7.75 3.28 -8.82
N VAL A 272 -7.52 2.02 -8.47
CA VAL A 272 -7.77 0.89 -9.38
C VAL A 272 -9.22 0.86 -9.83
N THR A 273 -10.17 1.04 -8.90
CA THR A 273 -11.61 1.09 -9.20
C THR A 273 -11.94 2.25 -10.14
N ARG A 274 -11.34 3.43 -9.92
CA ARG A 274 -11.54 4.62 -10.77
C ARG A 274 -11.04 4.37 -12.21
N VAL A 275 -9.88 3.72 -12.36
CA VAL A 275 -9.35 3.35 -13.68
C VAL A 275 -10.23 2.31 -14.34
N MET A 276 -10.60 1.24 -13.62
CA MET A 276 -11.46 0.18 -14.14
C MET A 276 -12.82 0.70 -14.60
N ALA A 277 -13.39 1.72 -13.95
CA ALA A 277 -14.67 2.31 -14.33
C ALA A 277 -14.63 3.00 -15.72
N LYS A 278 -13.47 3.48 -16.14
CA LYS A 278 -13.30 4.23 -17.40
C LYS A 278 -13.04 3.35 -18.63
N VAL A 279 -12.72 2.07 -18.45
CA VAL A 279 -12.31 1.17 -19.53
C VAL A 279 -13.19 -0.07 -19.59
N ARG A 280 -13.22 -0.75 -20.77
CA ARG A 280 -14.04 -1.95 -20.98
C ARG A 280 -13.29 -3.27 -20.81
N HIS A 281 -12.02 -3.22 -20.34
CA HIS A 281 -11.28 -4.44 -20.07
C HIS A 281 -11.89 -5.20 -18.89
N ARG A 282 -11.86 -6.52 -18.95
CA ARG A 282 -12.40 -7.38 -17.89
C ARG A 282 -11.35 -7.74 -16.85
N TYR A 283 -10.13 -8.00 -17.31
CA TYR A 283 -8.99 -8.39 -16.48
C TYR A 283 -7.82 -7.46 -16.66
N PHE A 284 -7.06 -7.26 -15.61
CA PHE A 284 -5.88 -6.38 -15.55
C PHE A 284 -4.73 -7.12 -14.89
N PRO A 285 -3.53 -7.12 -15.48
CA PRO A 285 -2.34 -7.69 -14.86
C PRO A 285 -1.94 -6.99 -13.58
N ILE A 286 -1.46 -7.76 -12.61
CA ILE A 286 -0.86 -7.28 -11.37
C ILE A 286 0.62 -7.60 -11.40
N LEU A 287 1.44 -6.63 -10.98
CA LEU A 287 2.88 -6.76 -10.84
C LEU A 287 3.27 -6.67 -9.35
N ASP A 288 4.35 -7.33 -8.99
CA ASP A 288 4.98 -7.18 -7.68
C ASP A 288 5.90 -5.93 -7.61
N ALA A 289 6.68 -5.82 -6.53
CA ALA A 289 7.60 -4.71 -6.31
C ALA A 289 8.77 -4.70 -7.31
N ASP A 290 9.15 -5.86 -7.84
CA ASP A 290 10.24 -6.04 -8.79
C ASP A 290 9.76 -5.92 -10.25
N GLY A 291 8.47 -5.60 -10.45
CA GLY A 291 7.86 -5.48 -11.76
C GLY A 291 7.50 -6.83 -12.42
N LYS A 292 7.58 -7.93 -11.67
CA LYS A 292 7.22 -9.26 -12.16
C LYS A 292 5.71 -9.48 -12.08
N TYR A 293 5.20 -10.23 -13.04
CA TYR A 293 3.79 -10.59 -13.08
C TYR A 293 3.40 -11.53 -11.93
N CYS A 294 2.31 -11.26 -11.22
CA CYS A 294 1.85 -12.09 -10.11
C CYS A 294 0.37 -12.51 -10.17
N GLY A 295 -0.41 -11.98 -11.10
CA GLY A 295 -1.79 -12.41 -11.26
C GLY A 295 -2.66 -11.43 -12.04
N MET A 296 -3.96 -11.72 -12.09
CA MET A 296 -4.98 -10.93 -12.79
C MET A 296 -6.07 -10.47 -11.83
N ILE A 297 -6.48 -9.22 -11.94
CA ILE A 297 -7.58 -8.66 -11.16
C ILE A 297 -8.73 -8.22 -12.09
N SER A 298 -9.94 -8.34 -11.61
CA SER A 298 -11.16 -7.88 -12.25
C SER A 298 -12.02 -7.07 -11.29
N ARG A 299 -13.03 -6.35 -11.80
CA ARG A 299 -14.02 -5.63 -10.96
C ARG A 299 -14.69 -6.55 -9.93
N ARG A 300 -14.93 -7.82 -10.28
CA ARG A 300 -15.55 -8.79 -9.38
C ARG A 300 -14.71 -9.07 -8.13
N ASN A 301 -13.39 -9.06 -8.25
CA ASN A 301 -12.49 -9.25 -7.11
C ASN A 301 -12.61 -8.09 -6.10
N ILE A 302 -12.80 -6.86 -6.60
CA ILE A 302 -12.91 -5.65 -5.76
C ILE A 302 -14.25 -5.60 -5.01
N ILE A 303 -15.35 -6.09 -5.60
CA ILE A 303 -16.68 -6.11 -4.95
C ILE A 303 -16.64 -6.92 -3.64
N ASN A 304 -15.83 -7.96 -3.57
CA ASN A 304 -15.67 -8.82 -2.39
C ASN A 304 -14.51 -8.40 -1.49
N LEU A 305 -14.03 -7.16 -1.60
CA LEU A 305 -12.94 -6.65 -0.79
C LEU A 305 -13.29 -6.68 0.69
N ARG A 306 -12.47 -7.34 1.48
CA ARG A 306 -12.52 -7.26 2.94
C ARG A 306 -11.81 -6.00 3.39
N LYS A 307 -12.53 -5.12 4.07
CA LYS A 307 -11.96 -3.91 4.67
C LYS A 307 -10.90 -4.29 5.69
N ARG A 308 -9.86 -3.47 5.83
CA ARG A 308 -8.91 -3.60 6.94
C ARG A 308 -9.62 -3.32 8.24
N ARG A 309 -9.40 -4.15 9.25
CA ARG A 309 -9.96 -3.99 10.59
C ARG A 309 -9.01 -3.19 11.45
N ILE A 310 -9.52 -2.14 12.09
CA ILE A 310 -8.74 -1.25 12.95
C ILE A 310 -9.43 -1.04 14.29
N ILE A 311 -8.62 -0.78 15.31
CA ILE A 311 -9.04 -0.30 16.62
C ILE A 311 -8.35 1.04 16.82
N LEU A 312 -9.12 2.07 17.14
CA LEU A 312 -8.61 3.41 17.41
C LEU A 312 -8.41 3.57 18.92
N VAL A 313 -7.25 4.09 19.31
CA VAL A 313 -6.96 4.44 20.70
C VAL A 313 -6.52 5.90 20.77
N ASP A 314 -6.91 6.58 21.85
CA ASP A 314 -6.48 7.94 22.17
C ASP A 314 -6.90 9.01 21.14
N HIS A 315 -7.94 8.75 20.37
CA HIS A 315 -8.61 9.74 19.51
C HIS A 315 -9.92 9.20 18.97
N ASN A 316 -10.85 10.11 18.68
CA ASN A 316 -12.13 9.82 18.02
C ASN A 316 -12.50 10.92 17.00
N GLU A 317 -11.52 11.69 16.51
CA GLU A 317 -11.72 12.72 15.48
C GLU A 317 -11.08 12.29 14.15
N ALA A 318 -11.81 12.46 13.04
CA ALA A 318 -11.35 12.11 11.69
C ALA A 318 -10.05 12.81 11.28
N THR A 319 -9.85 14.05 11.73
CA THR A 319 -8.65 14.86 11.44
C THR A 319 -7.39 14.32 12.09
N GLN A 320 -7.53 13.53 13.16
CA GLN A 320 -6.45 12.92 13.90
C GLN A 320 -6.20 11.47 13.49
N ALA A 321 -7.15 10.83 12.81
CA ALA A 321 -7.07 9.44 12.43
C ALA A 321 -6.07 9.20 11.28
N VAL A 322 -5.57 7.97 11.21
CA VAL A 322 -4.71 7.50 10.12
C VAL A 322 -5.40 7.63 8.76
N GLU A 323 -4.65 7.89 7.69
CA GLU A 323 -5.22 8.01 6.34
C GLU A 323 -5.93 6.72 5.91
N GLY A 324 -7.11 6.88 5.29
CA GLY A 324 -7.93 5.75 4.84
C GLY A 324 -8.76 5.07 5.93
N PHE A 325 -8.84 5.64 7.13
CA PHE A 325 -9.66 5.09 8.22
C PHE A 325 -11.14 4.95 7.83
N ASP A 326 -11.66 5.83 6.98
CA ASP A 326 -13.02 5.82 6.43
C ASP A 326 -13.30 4.62 5.50
N GLN A 327 -12.25 4.05 4.91
CA GLN A 327 -12.30 2.84 4.10
C GLN A 327 -12.06 1.56 4.92
N ALA A 328 -11.66 1.68 6.18
CA ALA A 328 -11.45 0.58 7.09
C ALA A 328 -12.74 0.16 7.82
N GLU A 329 -12.71 -0.98 8.49
CA GLU A 329 -13.71 -1.43 9.45
C GLU A 329 -13.21 -1.09 10.85
N ILE A 330 -13.79 -0.07 11.48
CA ILE A 330 -13.48 0.30 12.86
C ILE A 330 -14.22 -0.67 13.77
N LEU A 331 -13.50 -1.47 14.54
CA LEU A 331 -14.06 -2.42 15.49
C LEU A 331 -14.34 -1.78 16.84
N GLU A 332 -13.38 -0.98 17.32
CA GLU A 332 -13.41 -0.41 18.67
C GLU A 332 -12.75 0.96 18.68
N ILE A 333 -13.21 1.83 19.60
CA ILE A 333 -12.63 3.14 19.89
C ILE A 333 -12.47 3.25 21.40
N ILE A 334 -11.25 3.48 21.89
CA ILE A 334 -10.94 3.66 23.31
C ILE A 334 -10.28 5.02 23.47
N ASP A 335 -10.95 5.92 24.19
CA ASP A 335 -10.54 7.33 24.21
C ASP A 335 -10.95 8.05 25.51
N HIS A 336 -10.25 9.13 25.87
CA HIS A 336 -10.56 10.00 27.00
C HIS A 336 -10.86 11.44 26.57
N HIS A 337 -10.79 11.74 25.28
CA HIS A 337 -11.06 13.07 24.74
C HIS A 337 -12.58 13.34 24.63
N ARG A 338 -12.94 14.58 24.29
CA ARG A 338 -14.31 14.91 23.89
C ARG A 338 -14.73 14.05 22.72
N ILE A 339 -16.05 13.76 22.63
CA ILE A 339 -16.58 13.03 21.49
C ILE A 339 -16.50 13.92 20.24
N GLY A 340 -15.78 13.44 19.24
CA GLY A 340 -15.60 14.10 17.96
C GLY A 340 -16.65 13.68 16.91
N SER A 341 -16.39 13.99 15.64
CA SER A 341 -17.28 13.77 14.50
C SER A 341 -16.94 12.51 13.69
N LEU A 342 -16.42 11.45 14.31
CA LEU A 342 -16.07 10.24 13.59
C LEU A 342 -17.32 9.42 13.29
N GLU A 343 -17.58 9.16 12.00
CA GLU A 343 -18.69 8.34 11.54
C GLU A 343 -18.23 6.91 11.25
N THR A 344 -19.04 5.93 11.63
CA THR A 344 -18.79 4.51 11.39
C THR A 344 -19.88 3.87 10.57
N SER A 345 -19.53 2.93 9.69
CA SER A 345 -20.50 2.25 8.82
C SER A 345 -21.30 1.13 9.51
N GLY A 346 -20.99 0.81 10.75
CA GLY A 346 -21.64 -0.25 11.53
C GLY A 346 -21.49 -0.02 13.02
N PRO A 347 -22.07 -0.90 13.86
CA PRO A 347 -21.91 -0.84 15.31
C PRO A 347 -20.46 -0.98 15.72
N VAL A 348 -20.00 -0.12 16.65
CA VAL A 348 -18.64 -0.08 17.16
C VAL A 348 -18.67 -0.13 18.68
N TYR A 349 -17.75 -0.89 19.29
CA TYR A 349 -17.53 -0.77 20.72
C TYR A 349 -16.82 0.55 21.00
N PHE A 350 -17.52 1.51 21.63
CA PHE A 350 -16.97 2.81 21.95
C PHE A 350 -16.91 3.00 23.45
N ARG A 351 -15.68 3.10 23.98
CA ARG A 351 -15.44 3.39 25.38
C ARG A 351 -14.72 4.73 25.52
N ASN A 352 -15.46 5.70 26.05
CA ASN A 352 -14.95 7.03 26.36
C ASN A 352 -15.21 7.33 27.84
N GLN A 353 -14.18 7.83 28.54
CA GLN A 353 -14.27 8.23 29.95
C GLN A 353 -13.54 9.53 30.18
N PRO A 354 -14.07 10.45 31.03
CA PRO A 354 -13.44 11.72 31.35
C PRO A 354 -12.33 11.54 32.42
N VAL A 355 -11.28 10.82 32.06
CA VAL A 355 -10.05 10.61 32.85
C VAL A 355 -8.88 11.36 32.22
N GLY A 356 -7.75 11.37 32.88
CA GLY A 356 -6.57 12.12 32.45
C GLY A 356 -5.83 11.51 31.24
N CYS A 357 -6.04 10.21 30.96
CA CYS A 357 -5.25 9.47 29.97
C CYS A 357 -5.98 8.22 29.47
N THR A 358 -5.85 7.85 28.21
CA THR A 358 -6.41 6.60 27.66
C THR A 358 -5.79 5.37 28.32
N ALA A 359 -4.52 5.41 28.72
CA ALA A 359 -3.87 4.30 29.42
C ALA A 359 -4.56 3.96 30.76
N THR A 360 -5.22 4.93 31.42
CA THR A 360 -6.04 4.67 32.61
C THR A 360 -7.23 3.78 32.27
N ILE A 361 -7.91 4.03 31.15
CA ILE A 361 -9.02 3.21 30.66
C ILE A 361 -8.53 1.80 30.33
N VAL A 362 -7.40 1.70 29.60
CA VAL A 362 -6.80 0.39 29.26
C VAL A 362 -6.44 -0.39 30.53
N THR A 363 -5.93 0.28 31.56
CA THR A 363 -5.61 -0.34 32.87
C THR A 363 -6.87 -0.94 33.52
N GLN A 364 -7.99 -0.21 33.51
CA GLN A 364 -9.28 -0.73 34.01
C GLN A 364 -9.76 -1.93 33.18
N MET A 365 -9.56 -1.90 31.86
CA MET A 365 -9.97 -3.00 30.98
C MET A 365 -9.18 -4.28 31.22
N TYR A 366 -7.92 -4.19 31.63
CA TYR A 366 -7.17 -5.37 32.09
C TYR A 366 -7.84 -6.01 33.32
N ASP A 367 -8.26 -5.19 34.29
CA ASP A 367 -8.92 -5.69 35.49
C ASP A 367 -10.28 -6.31 35.20
N GLU A 368 -11.09 -5.64 34.40
CA GLU A 368 -12.42 -6.10 34.00
C GLU A 368 -12.37 -7.45 33.27
N ASN A 369 -11.29 -7.69 32.54
CA ASN A 369 -11.07 -8.97 31.85
C ASN A 369 -10.31 -10.00 32.70
N GLY A 370 -9.95 -9.68 33.94
CA GLY A 370 -9.20 -10.58 34.82
C GLY A 370 -7.79 -10.91 34.31
N VAL A 371 -7.18 -10.03 33.51
CA VAL A 371 -5.86 -10.24 32.90
C VAL A 371 -4.80 -9.54 33.73
N THR A 372 -3.80 -10.27 34.18
CA THR A 372 -2.64 -9.68 34.87
C THR A 372 -1.82 -8.80 33.92
N ILE A 373 -1.54 -7.56 34.35
CA ILE A 373 -0.71 -6.63 33.58
C ILE A 373 0.75 -7.05 33.70
N PRO A 374 1.46 -7.33 32.61
CA PRO A 374 2.90 -7.64 32.67
C PRO A 374 3.72 -6.41 33.09
N GLN A 375 4.88 -6.65 33.70
CA GLN A 375 5.76 -5.59 34.21
C GLN A 375 6.10 -4.53 33.15
N LYS A 376 6.45 -4.96 31.93
CA LYS A 376 6.77 -4.06 30.81
C LYS A 376 5.56 -3.20 30.43
N THR A 377 4.41 -3.80 30.30
CA THR A 377 3.16 -3.12 29.94
C THR A 377 2.71 -2.18 31.04
N ALA A 378 2.91 -2.54 32.32
CA ALA A 378 2.66 -1.62 33.44
C ALA A 378 3.54 -0.38 33.37
N GLY A 379 4.81 -0.52 32.98
CA GLY A 379 5.71 0.62 32.78
C GLY A 379 5.26 1.53 31.62
N LEU A 380 4.76 0.95 30.52
CA LEU A 380 4.22 1.74 29.41
C LEU A 380 2.97 2.53 29.79
N LEU A 381 2.01 1.85 30.45
CA LEU A 381 0.76 2.47 30.91
C LEU A 381 1.03 3.56 31.94
N LEU A 382 1.97 3.33 32.86
CA LEU A 382 2.42 4.34 33.82
C LEU A 382 3.01 5.57 33.13
N ALA A 383 3.91 5.38 32.18
CA ALA A 383 4.52 6.47 31.42
C ALA A 383 3.47 7.35 30.74
N ALA A 384 2.50 6.74 30.09
CA ALA A 384 1.39 7.43 29.44
C ALA A 384 0.60 8.29 30.43
N ILE A 385 0.22 7.72 31.59
CA ILE A 385 -0.53 8.47 32.62
C ILE A 385 0.29 9.64 33.16
N LEU A 386 1.59 9.45 33.43
CA LEU A 386 2.46 10.52 33.95
C LEU A 386 2.67 11.64 32.92
N SER A 387 2.78 11.28 31.62
CA SER A 387 2.90 12.25 30.53
C SER A 387 1.66 13.13 30.42
N ASP A 388 0.48 12.55 30.22
CA ASP A 388 -0.76 13.28 29.98
C ASP A 388 -1.27 14.06 31.20
N THR A 389 -0.99 13.54 32.40
CA THR A 389 -1.39 14.19 33.65
C THR A 389 -0.35 15.15 34.18
N LEU A 390 0.80 15.32 33.50
CA LEU A 390 1.93 16.13 33.99
C LEU A 390 2.28 15.77 35.43
N VAL A 391 2.47 14.49 35.70
CA VAL A 391 2.68 13.95 37.06
C VAL A 391 1.59 14.41 38.04
N PHE A 392 0.34 14.21 37.64
CA PHE A 392 -0.89 14.52 38.40
C PHE A 392 -1.21 16.01 38.59
N ARG A 393 -0.50 16.92 37.89
CA ARG A 393 -0.70 18.36 37.95
C ARG A 393 -1.67 18.89 36.90
N SER A 394 -1.96 18.11 35.87
CA SER A 394 -2.91 18.52 34.82
C SER A 394 -4.32 18.70 35.41
N PRO A 395 -5.04 19.76 35.02
CA PRO A 395 -6.46 19.92 35.39
C PRO A 395 -7.38 18.79 34.89
N THR A 396 -6.88 17.93 34.01
CA THR A 396 -7.60 16.75 33.50
C THR A 396 -7.40 15.50 34.34
N CYS A 397 -6.38 15.52 35.24
CA CYS A 397 -6.07 14.42 36.14
C CYS A 397 -7.21 14.13 37.09
N THR A 398 -7.53 12.86 37.28
CA THR A 398 -8.57 12.39 38.20
C THR A 398 -7.97 11.47 39.26
N PRO A 399 -8.68 11.24 40.40
CA PRO A 399 -8.24 10.25 41.38
C PRO A 399 -8.08 8.83 40.80
N ILE A 400 -8.77 8.52 39.70
CA ILE A 400 -8.69 7.22 39.02
C ILE A 400 -7.29 7.09 38.38
N ASP A 401 -6.79 8.15 37.75
CA ASP A 401 -5.45 8.18 37.14
C ASP A 401 -4.36 7.98 38.22
N VAL A 402 -4.46 8.71 39.32
CA VAL A 402 -3.53 8.59 40.45
C VAL A 402 -3.49 7.16 41.01
N ASN A 403 -4.66 6.56 41.20
CA ASN A 403 -4.75 5.19 41.71
C ASN A 403 -4.16 4.17 40.75
N ALA A 404 -4.46 4.31 39.44
CA ALA A 404 -3.91 3.47 38.39
C ALA A 404 -2.38 3.59 38.33
N ALA A 405 -1.84 4.80 38.33
CA ALA A 405 -0.40 5.04 38.29
C ALA A 405 0.34 4.46 39.50
N ASN A 406 -0.18 4.66 40.72
CA ASN A 406 0.43 4.10 41.93
C ASN A 406 0.46 2.56 41.92
N ARG A 407 -0.55 1.92 41.37
CA ARG A 407 -0.58 0.46 41.19
C ARG A 407 0.40 0.01 40.12
N LEU A 408 0.41 0.68 38.95
CA LEU A 408 1.29 0.36 37.84
C LEU A 408 2.76 0.54 38.20
N ALA A 409 3.11 1.56 39.00
CA ALA A 409 4.46 1.79 39.49
C ALA A 409 4.98 0.61 40.32
N LYS A 410 4.13 0.04 41.20
CA LYS A 410 4.47 -1.15 41.98
C LYS A 410 4.70 -2.36 41.08
N ILE A 411 3.87 -2.57 40.04
CA ILE A 411 4.01 -3.70 39.09
C ILE A 411 5.26 -3.50 38.22
N ALA A 412 5.51 -2.27 37.78
CA ALA A 412 6.67 -1.92 36.94
C ALA A 412 7.99 -1.95 37.75
N GLY A 413 7.92 -1.80 39.09
CA GLY A 413 9.07 -1.77 39.96
C GLY A 413 9.87 -0.48 39.85
N VAL A 414 9.19 0.68 39.70
CA VAL A 414 9.82 2.01 39.58
C VAL A 414 9.23 3.00 40.58
N ASP A 415 10.06 3.98 41.01
CA ASP A 415 9.57 5.17 41.71
C ASP A 415 8.97 6.14 40.69
N ILE A 416 7.79 6.70 41.01
CA ILE A 416 7.05 7.59 40.11
C ILE A 416 7.83 8.85 39.79
N ASN A 417 8.43 9.49 40.82
CA ASN A 417 9.10 10.78 40.64
C ASN A 417 10.44 10.63 39.90
N GLU A 418 11.22 9.60 40.25
CA GLU A 418 12.47 9.30 39.57
C GLU A 418 12.21 8.97 38.11
N PHE A 419 11.24 8.10 37.84
CA PHE A 419 10.89 7.70 36.48
C PHE A 419 10.34 8.87 35.66
N ALA A 420 9.45 9.68 36.21
CA ALA A 420 8.92 10.87 35.54
C ALA A 420 10.03 11.87 35.18
N ASN A 421 10.97 12.13 36.11
CA ASN A 421 12.11 13.02 35.86
C ASN A 421 12.96 12.50 34.68
N GLU A 422 13.32 11.21 34.65
CA GLU A 422 14.10 10.62 33.56
C GLU A 422 13.35 10.70 32.22
N MET A 423 12.04 10.45 32.22
CA MET A 423 11.20 10.45 31.05
C MET A 423 11.10 11.87 30.45
N PHE A 424 10.79 12.88 31.27
CA PHE A 424 10.68 14.25 30.78
C PHE A 424 12.05 14.82 30.38
N GLU A 425 13.13 14.53 31.14
CA GLU A 425 14.48 14.91 30.71
C GLU A 425 14.81 14.35 29.30
N ALA A 426 14.42 13.12 29.01
CA ALA A 426 14.63 12.52 27.71
C ALA A 426 13.79 13.19 26.61
N GLY A 427 12.56 13.60 26.92
CA GLY A 427 11.67 14.31 26.00
C GLY A 427 12.09 15.75 25.69
N GLU A 428 12.72 16.41 26.66
CA GLU A 428 13.11 17.81 26.60
C GLU A 428 14.47 18.07 25.93
N LYS A 429 15.20 17.02 25.51
CA LYS A 429 16.54 17.22 24.90
C LYS A 429 16.44 18.10 23.67
N LEU A 430 17.14 19.22 23.71
CA LEU A 430 17.26 20.18 22.62
C LEU A 430 18.41 19.83 21.65
N ASP A 431 19.26 18.86 22.01
CA ASP A 431 20.44 18.47 21.25
C ASP A 431 20.11 18.14 19.81
N GLY A 432 20.66 18.93 18.88
CA GLY A 432 20.49 18.73 17.43
C GLY A 432 19.15 19.22 16.86
N LYS A 433 18.28 19.85 17.67
CA LYS A 433 17.04 20.48 17.20
C LYS A 433 17.28 21.93 16.81
N THR A 434 16.68 22.36 15.73
CA THR A 434 16.62 23.78 15.35
C THR A 434 15.54 24.51 16.17
N ALA A 435 15.64 25.85 16.26
CA ALA A 435 14.61 26.66 16.91
C ALA A 435 13.23 26.46 16.26
N GLU A 436 13.18 26.29 14.95
CA GLU A 436 11.96 26.00 14.20
C GLU A 436 11.32 24.67 14.59
N GLU A 437 12.10 23.60 14.68
CA GLU A 437 11.60 22.29 15.09
C GLU A 437 11.05 22.30 16.53
N VAL A 438 11.71 23.00 17.45
CA VAL A 438 11.26 23.13 18.85
C VAL A 438 9.98 23.96 18.93
N PHE A 439 9.93 25.07 18.20
CA PHE A 439 8.78 25.98 18.18
C PHE A 439 7.52 25.32 17.58
N LEU A 440 7.67 24.60 16.48
CA LEU A 440 6.56 23.96 15.77
C LEU A 440 6.08 22.64 16.41
N GLN A 441 6.73 22.15 17.44
CA GLN A 441 6.39 20.88 18.08
C GLN A 441 4.95 20.89 18.64
N ASP A 442 4.51 21.99 19.27
CA ASP A 442 3.12 22.21 19.68
C ASP A 442 2.70 23.66 19.42
N PHE A 443 2.63 24.03 18.15
CA PHE A 443 2.21 25.35 17.69
C PHE A 443 0.77 25.29 17.16
N LYS A 444 -0.04 26.30 17.52
CA LYS A 444 -1.41 26.47 17.02
C LYS A 444 -1.71 27.94 16.72
N VAL A 445 -2.53 28.16 15.69
CA VAL A 445 -3.00 29.49 15.29
C VAL A 445 -4.44 29.69 15.76
N PHE A 446 -4.72 30.91 16.22
CA PHE A 446 -6.03 31.35 16.71
C PHE A 446 -6.43 32.65 16.03
N MET A 447 -7.72 33.01 16.11
CA MET A 447 -8.26 34.27 15.64
C MET A 447 -9.15 34.92 16.69
N CYS A 448 -9.00 36.24 16.86
CA CYS A 448 -9.90 37.06 17.64
C CYS A 448 -10.27 38.30 16.80
N GLY A 449 -11.53 38.38 16.35
CA GLY A 449 -11.91 39.35 15.31
C GLY A 449 -11.07 39.16 14.05
N ASP A 450 -10.45 40.25 13.59
CA ASP A 450 -9.56 40.25 12.41
C ASP A 450 -8.09 39.92 12.76
N ILE A 451 -7.76 39.82 14.06
CA ILE A 451 -6.39 39.57 14.52
C ILE A 451 -6.09 38.08 14.52
N ARG A 452 -5.05 37.69 13.80
CA ARG A 452 -4.56 36.31 13.74
C ARG A 452 -3.30 36.18 14.58
N PHE A 453 -3.30 35.29 15.58
CA PHE A 453 -2.16 35.09 16.47
C PHE A 453 -1.79 33.62 16.65
N GLY A 454 -0.51 33.37 16.88
CA GLY A 454 0.04 32.04 17.06
C GLY A 454 0.53 31.79 18.49
N VAL A 455 0.29 30.58 19.00
CA VAL A 455 0.74 30.18 20.34
C VAL A 455 1.40 28.82 20.28
N ALA A 456 2.67 28.75 20.66
CA ALA A 456 3.41 27.52 20.91
C ALA A 456 3.53 27.24 22.41
N GLN A 457 3.64 25.95 22.79
CA GLN A 457 3.88 25.54 24.17
C GLN A 457 4.95 24.46 24.24
N GLY A 458 5.86 24.60 25.22
CA GLY A 458 6.81 23.56 25.63
C GLY A 458 6.76 23.39 27.16
N SER A 459 6.77 22.14 27.62
CA SER A 459 6.76 21.81 29.05
C SER A 459 8.13 21.29 29.46
N TYR A 460 8.65 21.78 30.58
CA TYR A 460 10.01 21.50 31.08
C TYR A 460 9.98 21.09 32.55
N MET A 461 10.68 19.99 32.86
CA MET A 461 10.86 19.51 34.23
C MET A 461 12.04 20.17 34.94
N THR A 462 12.97 20.76 34.18
CA THR A 462 14.13 21.42 34.74
C THR A 462 14.23 22.88 34.31
N ARG A 463 14.54 23.78 35.25
CA ARG A 463 14.76 25.19 34.93
C ARG A 463 15.91 25.39 33.94
N LYS A 464 16.92 24.52 33.98
CA LYS A 464 18.05 24.53 33.05
C LYS A 464 17.59 24.37 31.60
N ASN A 465 16.74 23.37 31.33
CA ASN A 465 16.22 23.09 29.99
C ASN A 465 15.25 24.19 29.54
N LEU A 466 14.42 24.71 30.47
CA LEU A 466 13.55 25.86 30.20
C LEU A 466 14.36 27.06 29.74
N THR A 467 15.41 27.43 30.50
CA THR A 467 16.29 28.59 30.17
C THR A 467 17.03 28.36 28.85
N ALA A 468 17.46 27.13 28.56
CA ALA A 468 18.10 26.81 27.29
C ALA A 468 17.11 26.95 26.12
N ALA A 469 15.85 26.51 26.29
CA ALA A 469 14.80 26.68 25.31
C ALA A 469 14.45 28.16 25.09
N GLU A 470 14.34 28.95 26.15
CA GLU A 470 14.11 30.38 26.05
C GLU A 470 15.21 31.07 25.23
N ALA A 471 16.47 30.78 25.53
CA ALA A 471 17.62 31.35 24.81
C ALA A 471 17.64 30.95 23.33
N LEU A 472 17.22 29.73 23.01
CA LEU A 472 17.12 29.24 21.64
C LEU A 472 15.96 29.89 20.86
N LEU A 473 14.80 30.04 21.50
CA LEU A 473 13.56 30.42 20.81
C LEU A 473 13.36 31.93 20.71
N LYS A 474 13.85 32.71 21.69
CA LYS A 474 13.66 34.16 21.74
C LYS A 474 14.15 34.88 20.47
N PRO A 475 15.32 34.59 19.89
CA PRO A 475 15.78 35.18 18.64
C PRO A 475 14.94 34.73 17.41
N TYR A 476 14.29 33.57 17.49
CA TYR A 476 13.55 32.99 16.39
C TYR A 476 12.11 33.50 16.25
N LEU A 477 11.53 34.10 17.30
CA LEU A 477 10.12 34.48 17.32
C LEU A 477 9.70 35.44 16.17
N GLU A 478 10.55 36.38 15.79
CA GLU A 478 10.26 37.31 14.69
C GLU A 478 10.18 36.57 13.35
N GLU A 479 11.11 35.68 13.08
CA GLU A 479 11.10 34.81 11.91
C GLU A 479 9.89 33.89 11.91
N ALA A 480 9.58 33.27 13.05
CA ALA A 480 8.41 32.41 13.21
C ALA A 480 7.10 33.14 12.93
N ARG A 481 6.94 34.38 13.45
CA ARG A 481 5.78 35.23 13.21
C ARG A 481 5.56 35.46 11.71
N ASN A 482 6.62 35.84 11.00
CA ASN A 482 6.58 36.10 9.57
C ASN A 482 6.27 34.82 8.76
N LYS A 483 6.93 33.71 9.07
CA LYS A 483 6.69 32.40 8.42
C LYS A 483 5.25 31.89 8.61
N GLN A 484 4.69 32.09 9.81
CA GLN A 484 3.33 31.62 10.13
C GLN A 484 2.23 32.60 9.71
N ASN A 485 2.61 33.76 9.18
CA ASN A 485 1.71 34.82 8.71
C ASN A 485 0.68 35.18 9.80
N VAL A 486 1.17 35.55 11.00
CA VAL A 486 0.38 35.99 12.14
C VAL A 486 0.82 37.39 12.59
N GLU A 487 -0.10 38.18 13.19
CA GLU A 487 0.21 39.51 13.72
C GLU A 487 1.00 39.42 14.99
N ASP A 488 0.64 38.50 15.86
CA ASP A 488 1.28 38.28 17.16
C ASP A 488 1.63 36.80 17.35
N ILE A 489 2.72 36.54 18.08
CA ILE A 489 3.18 35.18 18.34
C ILE A 489 3.66 35.06 19.78
N TYR A 490 3.32 33.95 20.42
CA TYR A 490 3.64 33.65 21.82
C TYR A 490 4.28 32.26 21.91
N MET A 491 5.23 32.15 22.84
CA MET A 491 5.78 30.86 23.25
C MET A 491 5.67 30.72 24.77
N LEU A 492 4.91 29.71 25.19
CA LEU A 492 4.79 29.32 26.62
C LEU A 492 5.86 28.28 26.94
N LEU A 493 6.71 28.59 27.90
CA LEU A 493 7.72 27.70 28.47
C LEU A 493 7.25 27.31 29.86
N THR A 494 6.58 26.19 30.00
CA THR A 494 5.97 25.75 31.25
C THR A 494 7.00 25.06 32.15
N ASP A 495 7.27 25.62 33.33
CA ASP A 495 8.03 25.02 34.44
C ASP A 495 7.07 24.12 35.22
N VAL A 496 7.04 22.82 34.88
CA VAL A 496 6.07 21.89 35.45
C VAL A 496 6.19 21.74 36.97
N PRO A 497 7.40 21.59 37.54
CA PRO A 497 7.56 21.51 39.00
C PRO A 497 7.08 22.72 39.76
N LYS A 498 7.20 23.93 39.18
CA LYS A 498 6.78 25.16 39.82
C LYS A 498 5.36 25.58 39.54
N GLU A 499 4.69 24.87 38.61
CA GLU A 499 3.35 25.21 38.16
C GLU A 499 3.26 26.65 37.62
N GLU A 500 4.28 27.10 36.88
CA GLU A 500 4.34 28.43 36.27
C GLU A 500 4.77 28.36 34.81
N SER A 501 4.43 29.36 34.03
CA SER A 501 4.94 29.47 32.64
C SER A 501 5.73 30.78 32.49
N VAL A 502 6.88 30.66 31.79
CA VAL A 502 7.60 31.80 31.25
C VAL A 502 7.12 32.02 29.84
N VAL A 503 6.68 33.23 29.50
CA VAL A 503 6.17 33.55 28.18
C VAL A 503 7.09 34.54 27.51
N ILE A 504 7.45 34.28 26.28
CA ILE A 504 8.12 35.18 25.37
C ILE A 504 7.20 35.43 24.16
N CYS A 505 7.17 36.65 23.67
CA CYS A 505 6.29 37.05 22.57
C CYS A 505 6.97 37.96 21.56
N ASN A 506 6.39 38.08 20.36
CA ASN A 506 6.75 39.04 19.33
C ASN A 506 5.50 39.43 18.53
N GLY A 507 5.35 40.70 18.20
CA GLY A 507 4.23 41.19 17.41
C GLY A 507 3.80 42.58 17.82
N ARG A 508 2.78 43.08 17.14
CA ARG A 508 2.32 44.48 17.29
C ARG A 508 1.63 44.70 18.64
N TYR A 509 0.78 43.79 19.03
CA TYR A 509 -0.04 43.89 20.23
C TYR A 509 0.39 42.91 21.32
N ALA A 510 1.30 41.98 20.99
CA ALA A 510 1.63 40.82 21.80
C ALA A 510 2.00 41.15 23.26
N ALA A 511 2.80 42.17 23.49
CA ALA A 511 3.25 42.57 24.83
C ALA A 511 2.13 43.23 25.65
N GLU A 512 1.30 44.10 25.03
CA GLU A 512 0.16 44.76 25.63
C GLU A 512 -0.90 43.75 26.06
N VAL A 513 -1.34 42.92 25.08
CA VAL A 513 -2.32 41.86 25.31
C VAL A 513 -1.90 40.87 26.42
N LEU A 514 -0.60 40.54 26.48
CA LEU A 514 -0.08 39.65 27.51
C LEU A 514 -0.09 40.30 28.89
N SER A 515 0.29 41.59 28.95
CA SER A 515 0.29 42.34 30.23
C SER A 515 -1.12 42.54 30.76
N ASP A 516 -2.07 42.91 29.90
CA ASP A 516 -3.47 43.15 30.28
C ASP A 516 -4.20 41.83 30.59
N GLY A 517 -4.01 40.80 29.78
CA GLY A 517 -4.66 39.49 29.96
C GLY A 517 -4.26 38.79 31.28
N PHE A 518 -3.11 39.11 31.84
CA PHE A 518 -2.60 38.47 33.06
C PHE A 518 -2.27 39.45 34.21
N ASP A 519 -2.60 40.73 34.07
CA ASP A 519 -2.32 41.78 35.03
C ASP A 519 -0.84 41.72 35.54
N THR A 520 0.10 41.67 34.60
CA THR A 520 1.52 41.46 34.89
C THR A 520 2.42 42.30 33.98
N GLN A 521 3.63 42.55 34.40
CA GLN A 521 4.62 43.32 33.66
C GLN A 521 5.80 42.43 33.24
N PRO A 522 6.45 42.74 32.10
CA PRO A 522 7.59 41.97 31.65
C PRO A 522 8.78 42.12 32.59
N ALA A 523 9.59 41.09 32.73
CA ALA A 523 10.89 41.13 33.34
C ALA A 523 11.89 41.97 32.51
N ALA A 524 13.06 42.26 33.04
CA ALA A 524 14.10 43.07 32.37
C ALA A 524 14.56 42.47 31.00
N ASP A 525 14.38 41.19 30.82
CA ASP A 525 14.71 40.46 29.60
C ASP A 525 13.52 40.32 28.61
N ALA A 526 12.44 41.07 28.86
CA ALA A 526 11.22 41.05 28.09
C ALA A 526 10.55 39.64 28.03
N SER A 527 10.57 38.92 29.14
CA SER A 527 9.77 37.72 29.39
C SER A 527 8.71 37.97 30.46
N TRP A 528 7.63 37.20 30.45
CA TRP A 528 6.57 37.25 31.47
C TRP A 528 6.57 35.96 32.26
N THR A 529 6.53 36.03 33.58
CA THR A 529 6.34 34.86 34.44
C THR A 529 4.88 34.82 34.88
N LEU A 530 4.18 33.74 34.58
CA LEU A 530 2.76 33.55 34.87
C LEU A 530 2.57 32.41 35.87
N PRO A 531 2.51 32.72 37.20
CA PRO A 531 2.29 31.71 38.24
C PRO A 531 0.91 31.05 38.07
N GLY A 532 0.84 29.71 38.21
CA GLY A 532 -0.39 28.93 38.11
C GLY A 532 -0.90 28.72 36.71
N VAL A 533 -0.25 29.24 35.66
CA VAL A 533 -0.62 29.05 34.28
C VAL A 533 0.18 27.90 33.67
N VAL A 534 -0.43 26.75 33.49
CA VAL A 534 0.20 25.54 32.95
C VAL A 534 -0.51 24.98 31.70
N SER A 535 -1.69 25.52 31.41
CA SER A 535 -2.52 25.02 30.28
C SER A 535 -2.80 26.12 29.26
N ARG A 536 -2.22 25.98 28.06
CA ARG A 536 -2.55 26.86 26.92
C ARG A 536 -4.05 26.95 26.69
N LYS A 537 -4.74 25.82 26.62
CA LYS A 537 -6.16 25.76 26.22
C LYS A 537 -7.12 26.28 27.28
N LYS A 538 -6.88 25.95 28.55
CA LYS A 538 -7.82 26.28 29.66
C LYS A 538 -7.55 27.61 30.32
N GLN A 539 -6.32 28.09 30.30
CA GLN A 539 -5.89 29.26 31.05
C GLN A 539 -5.33 30.38 30.15
N PHE A 540 -4.38 30.03 29.25
CA PHE A 540 -3.66 31.05 28.49
C PHE A 540 -4.51 31.66 27.38
N ILE A 541 -5.08 30.84 26.50
CA ILE A 541 -5.91 31.31 25.35
C ILE A 541 -7.13 32.11 25.81
N PRO A 542 -7.93 31.67 26.81
CA PRO A 542 -9.06 32.48 27.27
C PRO A 542 -8.69 33.87 27.72
N ALA A 543 -7.59 34.00 28.47
CA ALA A 543 -7.10 35.31 28.94
C ALA A 543 -6.69 36.22 27.77
N LEU A 544 -5.91 35.69 26.80
CA LEU A 544 -5.55 36.45 25.59
C LEU A 544 -6.77 36.88 24.78
N MET A 545 -7.75 35.98 24.62
CA MET A 545 -8.98 36.30 23.86
C MET A 545 -9.76 37.46 24.50
N THR A 546 -9.82 37.51 25.83
CA THR A 546 -10.44 38.63 26.55
C THR A 546 -9.68 39.95 26.32
N ALA A 547 -8.35 39.93 26.48
CA ALA A 547 -7.53 41.10 26.24
C ALA A 547 -7.57 41.62 24.80
N TYR A 548 -7.59 40.71 23.80
CA TYR A 548 -7.78 41.08 22.39
C TYR A 548 -9.14 41.70 22.07
N GLN A 549 -10.18 41.42 22.86
CA GLN A 549 -11.49 42.04 22.68
C GLN A 549 -11.57 43.46 23.26
N GLU A 550 -10.63 43.83 24.11
CA GLU A 550 -10.53 45.13 24.78
C GLU A 550 -9.62 46.12 24.00
N LEU A 551 -8.86 45.61 23.00
CA LEU A 551 -8.08 46.45 22.06
C LEU A 551 -8.97 47.19 21.08
#